data_8934e76d8f375b9ea8067268d525c448
#
_entry.id   8934e76d8f375b9ea8067268d525c448
#
_cell.length_a   1.000
_cell.length_b   1.000
_cell.length_c   1.000
_cell.angle_alpha   90.00
_cell.angle_beta   90.00
_cell.angle_gamma   90.00
#
_symmetry.space_group_name_H-M   'P 1'
#
loop_
_entity.id
_entity.type
_entity.pdbx_description
1 polymer ?
#
loop_
_entity_poly.entity_id
_entity_poly.type
_entity_poly.pdbx_seq_one_letter_code
_entity_poly.pdbx_strand_id
1 'polypeptide(L)'
;MPIADVTLIGAPDVPSDALAQRLADALSTALGAPRGTTWVRLHRVDARDYAEDGGAPAGVLPVFVELLRRGWPSTVEERGASLRAVAEAVARVCGRPVAQVHVLA
;
A
#
# COMPACT_ATOMS: atom_id res chain seq x y z
N MET A 1 -0.98 10.87 13.04
CA MET A 1 -0.87 9.41 13.15
C MET A 1 -1.48 8.79 11.91
N PRO A 2 -0.67 8.26 10.97
CA PRO A 2 -1.26 7.62 9.81
C PRO A 2 -1.71 6.18 10.10
N ILE A 3 -2.84 5.80 9.52
CA ILE A 3 -3.37 4.44 9.56
C ILE A 3 -3.55 3.98 8.11
N ALA A 4 -3.00 2.84 7.77
CA ALA A 4 -3.10 2.29 6.43
C ALA A 4 -3.79 0.92 6.46
N ASP A 5 -4.81 0.78 5.64
CA ASP A 5 -5.39 -0.52 5.32
C ASP A 5 -4.81 -0.96 3.98
N VAL A 6 -4.04 -2.04 4.00
CA VAL A 6 -3.41 -2.59 2.82
C VAL A 6 -4.13 -3.86 2.43
N THR A 7 -4.74 -3.87 1.25
CA THR A 7 -5.42 -5.04 0.71
C THR A 7 -4.55 -5.65 -0.38
N LEU A 8 -4.06 -6.86 -0.13
CA LEU A 8 -3.19 -7.59 -1.03
C LEU A 8 -4.00 -8.65 -1.77
N ILE A 9 -4.08 -8.52 -3.08
CA ILE A 9 -4.78 -9.49 -3.92
C ILE A 9 -3.82 -10.60 -4.32
N GLY A 10 -4.21 -11.84 -4.07
CA GLY A 10 -3.36 -13.00 -4.35
C GLY A 10 -2.26 -13.19 -3.34
N ALA A 11 -1.42 -14.20 -3.56
CA ALA A 11 -0.28 -14.48 -2.69
C ALA A 11 0.86 -13.50 -2.98
N PRO A 12 1.58 -13.01 -1.96
CA PRO A 12 2.76 -12.19 -2.20
C PRO A 12 3.90 -13.02 -2.78
N ASP A 13 4.73 -12.39 -3.61
CA ASP A 13 5.91 -13.03 -4.18
C ASP A 13 7.07 -13.09 -3.18
N VAL A 14 6.93 -12.47 -2.03
CA VAL A 14 7.90 -12.47 -0.95
C VAL A 14 7.33 -13.20 0.26
N PRO A 15 8.19 -13.72 1.16
CA PRO A 15 7.69 -14.35 2.38
C PRO A 15 6.72 -13.45 3.13
N SER A 16 5.62 -14.03 3.59
CA SER A 16 4.56 -13.28 4.25
C SER A 16 4.82 -13.03 5.73
N ASP A 17 5.89 -13.63 6.29
CA ASP A 17 6.24 -13.41 7.68
C ASP A 17 6.57 -11.95 7.93
N ALA A 18 5.96 -11.39 8.96
CA ALA A 18 6.15 -10.00 9.35
C ALA A 18 5.81 -8.99 8.24
N LEU A 19 4.99 -9.36 7.25
CA LEU A 19 4.66 -8.48 6.14
C LEU A 19 3.98 -7.19 6.64
N ALA A 20 3.04 -7.30 7.58
CA ALA A 20 2.38 -6.13 8.16
C ALA A 20 3.40 -5.21 8.85
N GLN A 21 4.34 -5.77 9.60
CA GLN A 21 5.37 -4.97 10.26
C GLN A 21 6.29 -4.30 9.25
N ARG A 22 6.69 -5.02 8.21
CA ARG A 22 7.54 -4.46 7.16
C ARG A 22 6.84 -3.33 6.42
N LEU A 23 5.54 -3.47 6.19
CA LEU A 23 4.73 -2.40 5.60
C LEU A 23 4.65 -1.18 6.52
N ALA A 24 4.42 -1.40 7.82
CA ALA A 24 4.35 -0.30 8.77
C ALA A 24 5.67 0.49 8.81
N ASP A 25 6.79 -0.22 8.85
CA ASP A 25 8.11 0.41 8.88
C ASP A 25 8.40 1.18 7.58
N ALA A 26 8.08 0.58 6.44
CA ALA A 26 8.30 1.22 5.14
C ALA A 26 7.41 2.45 4.95
N LEU A 27 6.16 2.37 5.36
CA LEU A 27 5.23 3.50 5.27
C LEU A 27 5.60 4.62 6.22
N SER A 28 6.06 4.28 7.43
CA SER A 28 6.57 5.27 8.37
C SER A 28 7.72 6.08 7.77
N THR A 29 8.65 5.40 7.13
CA THR A 29 9.78 6.06 6.45
C THR A 29 9.28 6.90 5.28
N ALA A 30 8.41 6.36 4.44
CA ALA A 30 7.89 7.08 3.26
C ALA A 30 7.13 8.35 3.63
N LEU A 31 6.42 8.33 4.77
CA LEU A 31 5.63 9.48 5.23
C LEU A 31 6.40 10.41 6.15
N GLY A 32 7.63 10.05 6.53
CA GLY A 32 8.40 10.83 7.49
C GLY A 32 7.71 10.91 8.86
N ALA A 33 6.99 9.85 9.23
CA ALA A 33 6.22 9.85 10.46
C ALA A 33 7.10 9.51 11.67
N PRO A 34 6.79 10.04 12.85
CA PRO A 34 7.51 9.66 14.05
C PRO A 34 7.35 8.17 14.34
N ARG A 35 8.38 7.58 14.93
CA ARG A 35 8.39 6.16 15.25
C ARG A 35 7.18 5.77 16.10
N GLY A 36 6.54 4.66 15.74
CA GLY A 36 5.40 4.11 16.49
C GLY A 36 4.06 4.71 16.15
N THR A 37 4.00 5.66 15.20
CA THR A 37 2.75 6.36 14.88
C THR A 37 2.08 5.87 13.60
N THR A 38 2.73 5.02 12.80
CA THR A 38 2.15 4.46 11.59
C THR A 38 1.61 3.06 11.86
N TRP A 39 0.31 2.89 11.68
CA TRP A 39 -0.35 1.62 11.94
C TRP A 39 -0.83 1.01 10.64
N VAL A 40 -0.63 -0.30 10.47
CA VAL A 40 -1.03 -1.02 9.26
C VAL A 40 -1.96 -2.17 9.64
N ARG A 41 -3.07 -2.26 8.91
CA ARG A 41 -3.90 -3.45 8.91
C ARG A 41 -3.77 -4.09 7.54
N LEU A 42 -3.37 -5.36 7.52
CA LEU A 42 -3.17 -6.10 6.28
C LEU A 42 -4.36 -7.01 6.03
N HIS A 43 -4.96 -6.88 4.86
CA HIS A 43 -6.07 -7.70 4.40
C HIS A 43 -5.59 -8.50 3.21
N ARG A 44 -5.75 -9.82 3.28
CA ARG A 44 -5.39 -10.72 2.18
C ARG A 44 -6.67 -11.17 1.50
N VAL A 45 -6.74 -10.98 0.19
CA VAL A 45 -7.89 -11.37 -0.62
C VAL A 45 -7.41 -12.38 -1.65
N ASP A 46 -8.03 -13.56 -1.67
CA ASP A 46 -7.72 -14.58 -2.67
C ASP A 46 -8.00 -14.01 -4.06
N ALA A 47 -7.17 -14.36 -5.04
CA ALA A 47 -7.33 -13.85 -6.41
C ALA A 47 -8.72 -14.13 -6.99
N ARG A 48 -9.35 -15.23 -6.60
CA ARG A 48 -10.72 -15.57 -7.06
C ARG A 48 -11.78 -14.63 -6.50
N ASP A 49 -11.47 -13.89 -5.43
CA ASP A 49 -12.40 -12.95 -4.81
C ASP A 49 -12.16 -11.51 -5.27
N TYR A 50 -11.34 -11.34 -6.30
CA TYR A 50 -11.08 -10.06 -6.95
C TYR A 50 -11.53 -10.11 -8.40
N ALA A 51 -12.24 -9.09 -8.86
CA ALA A 51 -12.69 -9.01 -10.24
C ALA A 51 -12.72 -7.56 -10.74
N GLU A 52 -12.48 -7.41 -12.02
CA GLU A 52 -12.72 -6.16 -12.74
C GLU A 52 -13.80 -6.42 -13.79
N ASP A 53 -14.64 -5.44 -14.06
CA ASP A 53 -15.67 -5.62 -15.07
C ASP A 53 -15.02 -5.93 -16.43
N GLY A 54 -15.57 -6.89 -17.15
CA GLY A 54 -14.97 -7.36 -18.41
C GLY A 54 -13.80 -8.31 -18.22
N GLY A 55 -13.38 -8.56 -17.01
CA GLY A 55 -12.25 -9.45 -16.68
C GLY A 55 -10.95 -8.71 -16.43
N ALA A 56 -10.26 -9.08 -15.38
CA ALA A 56 -8.94 -8.51 -15.09
C ALA A 56 -7.91 -9.05 -16.07
N PRO A 57 -6.91 -8.25 -16.49
CA PRO A 57 -5.81 -8.75 -17.33
C PRO A 57 -5.05 -9.87 -16.60
N ALA A 58 -4.57 -10.85 -17.38
CA ALA A 58 -3.78 -11.94 -16.81
C ALA A 58 -2.50 -11.41 -16.17
N GLY A 59 -2.15 -11.95 -15.00
CA GLY A 59 -0.93 -11.58 -14.29
C GLY A 59 -1.01 -10.26 -13.53
N VAL A 60 -2.16 -9.60 -13.52
CA VAL A 60 -2.37 -8.37 -12.73
C VAL A 60 -2.95 -8.74 -11.38
N LEU A 61 -2.20 -8.46 -10.32
CA LEU A 61 -2.60 -8.69 -8.94
C LEU A 61 -2.39 -7.39 -8.16
N PRO A 62 -3.41 -6.55 -8.07
CA PRO A 62 -3.23 -5.23 -7.47
C PRO A 62 -3.11 -5.27 -5.96
N VAL A 63 -2.54 -4.19 -5.43
CA VAL A 63 -2.51 -3.89 -4.01
C VAL A 63 -3.22 -2.55 -3.82
N PHE A 64 -4.18 -2.52 -2.91
CA PHE A 64 -4.91 -1.30 -2.58
C PHE A 64 -4.46 -0.80 -1.21
N VAL A 65 -4.16 0.47 -1.13
CA VAL A 65 -3.77 1.11 0.13
C VAL A 65 -4.76 2.23 0.41
N GLU A 66 -5.53 2.08 1.48
CA GLU A 66 -6.37 3.17 1.98
C GLU A 66 -5.62 3.84 3.11
N LEU A 67 -5.32 5.12 2.93
CA LEU A 67 -4.47 5.87 3.85
C LEU A 67 -5.26 6.98 4.52
N LEU A 68 -5.39 6.87 5.84
CA LEU A 68 -5.96 7.90 6.67
C LEU A 68 -4.84 8.55 7.46
N ARG A 69 -4.70 9.86 7.33
CA ARG A 69 -3.73 10.61 8.12
C ARG A 69 -4.30 11.96 8.51
N ARG A 70 -3.80 12.46 9.63
CA ARG A 70 -4.17 13.77 10.13
C ARG A 70 -3.30 14.81 9.41
N GLY A 71 -3.92 15.61 8.58
CA GLY A 71 -3.22 16.64 7.83
C GLY A 71 -2.38 16.11 6.67
N TRP A 72 -2.61 16.66 5.51
CA TRP A 72 -1.83 16.41 4.30
C TRP A 72 -0.98 17.64 4.00
N PRO A 73 0.14 17.47 3.26
CA PRO A 73 0.88 18.64 2.75
C PRO A 73 -0.06 19.57 2.00
N SER A 74 0.20 20.87 2.11
CA SER A 74 -0.69 21.91 1.57
C SER A 74 -0.60 22.05 0.06
N THR A 75 0.52 21.65 -0.56
CA THR A 75 0.67 21.76 -2.00
C THR A 75 0.34 20.46 -2.72
N VAL A 76 -0.13 20.57 -3.95
CA VAL A 76 -0.41 19.41 -4.81
C VAL A 76 0.85 18.61 -5.07
N GLU A 77 1.97 19.30 -5.29
CA GLU A 77 3.26 18.67 -5.56
C GLU A 77 3.74 17.83 -4.38
N GLU A 78 3.68 18.38 -3.18
CA GLU A 78 4.09 17.66 -1.97
C GLU A 78 3.17 16.48 -1.68
N ARG A 79 1.87 16.67 -1.87
CA ARG A 79 0.88 15.60 -1.70
C ARG A 79 1.13 14.48 -2.70
N GLY A 80 1.36 14.82 -3.96
CA GLY A 80 1.70 13.86 -5.01
C GLY A 80 2.98 13.10 -4.70
N ALA A 81 4.01 13.78 -4.18
CA ALA A 81 5.26 13.15 -3.80
C ALA A 81 5.05 12.15 -2.64
N SER A 82 4.23 12.51 -1.65
CA SER A 82 3.89 11.61 -0.55
C SER A 82 3.16 10.35 -1.05
N LEU A 83 2.20 10.52 -1.95
CA LEU A 83 1.45 9.40 -2.50
C LEU A 83 2.35 8.48 -3.33
N ARG A 84 3.28 9.03 -4.12
CA ARG A 84 4.24 8.23 -4.87
C ARG A 84 5.17 7.47 -3.94
N ALA A 85 5.66 8.10 -2.88
CA ALA A 85 6.54 7.45 -1.91
C ALA A 85 5.84 6.27 -1.23
N VAL A 86 4.56 6.43 -0.89
CA VAL A 86 3.75 5.36 -0.32
C VAL A 86 3.60 4.21 -1.33
N ALA A 87 3.24 4.51 -2.57
CA ALA A 87 3.06 3.49 -3.60
C ALA A 87 4.35 2.71 -3.85
N GLU A 88 5.49 3.40 -3.95
CA GLU A 88 6.78 2.77 -4.16
C GLU A 88 7.20 1.89 -2.98
N ALA A 89 6.95 2.34 -1.75
CA ALA A 89 7.26 1.56 -0.55
C ALA A 89 6.44 0.27 -0.49
N VAL A 90 5.15 0.36 -0.76
CA VAL A 90 4.26 -0.81 -0.78
C VAL A 90 4.64 -1.76 -1.90
N ALA A 91 4.92 -1.25 -3.09
CA ALA A 91 5.34 -2.06 -4.24
C ALA A 91 6.60 -2.86 -3.91
N ARG A 92 7.59 -2.21 -3.31
CA ARG A 92 8.84 -2.85 -2.94
C ARG A 92 8.64 -3.94 -1.90
N VAL A 93 7.88 -3.66 -0.86
CA VAL A 93 7.66 -4.63 0.23
C VAL A 93 6.81 -5.81 -0.24
N CYS A 94 5.81 -5.57 -1.07
CA CYS A 94 4.90 -6.62 -1.55
C CYS A 94 5.43 -7.36 -2.79
N GLY A 95 6.54 -6.91 -3.38
CA GLY A 95 7.07 -7.52 -4.59
C GLY A 95 6.15 -7.35 -5.79
N ARG A 96 5.53 -6.18 -5.92
CA ARG A 96 4.60 -5.87 -7.02
C ARG A 96 5.08 -4.68 -7.81
N PRO A 97 4.78 -4.60 -9.11
CA PRO A 97 5.05 -3.38 -9.88
C PRO A 97 4.29 -2.19 -9.30
N VAL A 98 4.93 -1.03 -9.26
CA VAL A 98 4.30 0.16 -8.68
C VAL A 98 3.00 0.52 -9.40
N ALA A 99 2.89 0.23 -10.69
CA ALA A 99 1.67 0.46 -11.47
C ALA A 99 0.47 -0.34 -10.98
N GLN A 100 0.71 -1.41 -10.20
CA GLN A 100 -0.36 -2.23 -9.62
C GLN A 100 -0.71 -1.84 -8.19
N VAL A 101 -0.07 -0.81 -7.65
CA VAL A 101 -0.37 -0.30 -6.32
C VAL A 101 -1.26 0.93 -6.44
N HIS A 102 -2.43 0.87 -5.85
CA HIS A 102 -3.41 1.93 -5.88
C HIS A 102 -3.59 2.52 -4.50
N VAL A 103 -3.27 3.80 -4.36
CA VAL A 103 -3.35 4.50 -3.08
C VAL A 103 -4.60 5.38 -3.07
N LEU A 104 -5.44 5.15 -2.07
CA LEU A 104 -6.65 5.93 -1.82
C LEU A 104 -6.41 6.74 -0.54
N ALA A 105 -6.64 8.02 -0.63
CA ALA A 105 -6.39 8.92 0.49
C ALA A 105 -7.54 9.87 0.74
#